data_87f5764dd8db9dac77016a5c8884b710
#
_entry.id   87f5764dd8db9dac77016a5c8884b710
#
_cell.length_a   1.000
_cell.length_b   1.000
_cell.length_c   1.000
_cell.angle_alpha   90.00
_cell.angle_beta   90.00
_cell.angle_gamma   90.00
#
_symmetry.space_group_name_H-M   'P 1'
#
loop_
_entity.id
_entity.type
_entity.pdbx_description
1 polymer ?
#
loop_
_entity_poly.entity_id
_entity_poly.type
_entity_poly.pdbx_seq_one_letter_code
_entity_poly.pdbx_strand_id
1 'polypeptide(L)'
;MSRAKNPKLKSFVKNSLKKITHPSSDVIPLEKRWVVTYKNSIKSKFYFHIKNSLKRLPKYNLVLEHGCSIGYVTKYLATKHDIVFGIDQSFFAIMEAKQNNSKNLDFFVANSLNHPFGKNKFGLIVGLNLLELIEPLDLLNVLYNQASDVILISDPYDFERGTNSVKQKVDSQSLRSELEKRGFVIVSNTKKPQFLPWKLNVNLRLDLHYKVDLIIAKNNKKRFTGSNLSKTVY
;
A
#
# COMPACT_ATOMS: atom_id res chain seq x y z
N MET A 1 12.60 -16.10 19.04
CA MET A 1 13.76 -15.41 18.45
C MET A 1 13.71 -13.95 18.85
N SER A 2 14.75 -13.45 19.52
CA SER A 2 14.79 -12.21 20.27
C SER A 2 14.63 -10.99 19.36
N ARG A 3 13.60 -10.19 19.60
CA ARG A 3 13.47 -8.82 19.08
C ARG A 3 14.64 -8.00 19.65
N ALA A 4 15.44 -7.40 18.80
CA ALA A 4 16.47 -6.47 19.23
C ALA A 4 15.81 -5.26 19.91
N LYS A 5 15.66 -5.36 21.24
CA LYS A 5 15.24 -4.26 22.13
C LYS A 5 16.47 -3.40 22.42
N ASN A 6 16.95 -2.65 21.42
CA ASN A 6 17.97 -1.66 21.71
C ASN A 6 17.39 -0.24 21.52
N PRO A 7 16.93 0.41 22.61
CA PRO A 7 16.36 1.75 22.54
C PRO A 7 17.36 2.80 22.02
N LYS A 8 18.67 2.58 22.18
CA LYS A 8 19.71 3.46 21.63
C LYS A 8 19.79 3.41 20.11
N LEU A 9 19.56 2.23 19.49
CA LEU A 9 19.53 2.12 18.03
C LEU A 9 18.30 2.82 17.43
N LYS A 10 17.13 2.72 18.11
CA LYS A 10 15.90 3.41 17.71
C LYS A 10 16.05 4.93 17.78
N SER A 11 16.64 5.45 18.84
CA SER A 11 16.92 6.89 18.97
C SER A 11 17.97 7.36 17.96
N PHE A 12 18.96 6.53 17.64
CA PHE A 12 19.99 6.81 16.64
C PHE A 12 19.40 6.90 15.24
N VAL A 13 18.55 5.95 14.83
CA VAL A 13 17.86 6.00 13.54
C VAL A 13 16.92 7.22 13.44
N LYS A 14 16.13 7.50 14.50
CA LYS A 14 15.24 8.66 14.57
C LYS A 14 16.04 9.98 14.56
N ASN A 15 17.19 10.02 15.22
CA ASN A 15 18.08 11.19 15.26
C ASN A 15 18.94 11.33 14.00
N SER A 16 19.33 10.23 13.34
CA SER A 16 20.05 10.27 12.07
C SER A 16 19.16 10.76 10.94
N LEU A 17 17.87 10.40 10.95
CA LEU A 17 16.87 11.00 10.05
C LEU A 17 16.66 12.49 10.32
N LYS A 18 16.84 12.96 11.59
CA LYS A 18 16.76 14.38 11.96
C LYS A 18 18.07 15.14 11.79
N LYS A 19 19.24 14.50 11.94
CA LYS A 19 20.58 15.12 11.98
C LYS A 19 21.37 15.09 10.68
N ILE A 20 20.75 14.79 9.53
CA ILE A 20 21.37 15.11 8.24
C ILE A 20 21.06 16.59 7.94
N THR A 21 21.46 17.46 8.84
CA THR A 21 21.55 18.89 8.60
C THR A 21 22.99 19.25 8.33
N HIS A 22 23.36 19.44 7.07
CA HIS A 22 24.47 20.33 6.78
C HIS A 22 24.07 21.76 7.16
N PRO A 23 24.96 22.60 7.70
CA PRO A 23 24.65 23.94 8.15
C PRO A 23 24.56 24.97 6.99
N SER A 24 24.10 24.59 5.83
CA SER A 24 23.77 25.50 4.73
C SER A 24 22.26 25.53 4.51
N SER A 25 21.72 26.68 4.39
CA SER A 25 20.34 27.19 4.38
C SER A 25 19.24 26.42 3.64
N ASP A 26 19.48 25.24 3.06
CA ASP A 26 18.50 24.45 2.33
C ASP A 26 18.13 23.16 3.08
N VAL A 27 17.29 23.30 4.12
CA VAL A 27 16.67 22.12 4.77
C VAL A 27 15.72 21.48 3.78
N ILE A 28 16.17 20.40 3.12
CA ILE A 28 15.29 19.61 2.26
C ILE A 28 14.13 19.09 3.10
N PRO A 29 12.86 19.39 2.75
CA PRO A 29 11.69 18.90 3.47
C PRO A 29 11.75 17.37 3.64
N LEU A 30 11.31 16.88 4.80
CA LEU A 30 11.32 15.44 5.10
C LEU A 30 10.65 14.61 4.00
N GLU A 31 9.56 15.10 3.44
CA GLU A 31 8.84 14.46 2.35
C GLU A 31 9.71 14.28 1.08
N LYS A 32 10.51 15.28 0.71
CA LYS A 32 11.46 15.15 -0.41
C LYS A 32 12.51 14.06 -0.15
N ARG A 33 12.96 13.91 1.09
CA ARG A 33 13.91 12.84 1.45
C ARG A 33 13.30 11.46 1.27
N TRP A 34 12.03 11.30 1.64
CA TRP A 34 11.30 10.05 1.41
C TRP A 34 11.15 9.75 -0.08
N VAL A 35 10.87 10.74 -0.94
CA VAL A 35 10.85 10.56 -2.39
C VAL A 35 12.18 9.98 -2.89
N VAL A 36 13.31 10.54 -2.46
CA VAL A 36 14.65 10.02 -2.82
C VAL A 36 14.85 8.61 -2.31
N THR A 37 14.47 8.33 -1.05
CA THR A 37 14.55 6.99 -0.45
C THR A 37 13.77 5.97 -1.26
N TYR A 38 12.52 6.27 -1.64
CA TYR A 38 11.71 5.37 -2.45
C TYR A 38 12.29 5.19 -3.86
N LYS A 39 12.79 6.24 -4.52
CA LYS A 39 13.48 6.12 -5.83
C LYS A 39 14.68 5.18 -5.76
N ASN A 40 15.49 5.30 -4.73
CA ASN A 40 16.68 4.44 -4.54
C ASN A 40 16.29 2.99 -4.19
N SER A 41 15.07 2.76 -3.72
CA SER A 41 14.60 1.46 -3.21
C SER A 41 13.77 0.66 -4.22
N ILE A 42 13.51 1.17 -5.42
CA ILE A 42 12.67 0.50 -6.43
C ILE A 42 13.19 -0.88 -6.87
N LYS A 43 14.48 -1.15 -6.70
CA LYS A 43 15.10 -2.46 -6.99
C LYS A 43 14.92 -3.48 -5.86
N SER A 44 14.26 -3.12 -4.75
CA SER A 44 13.98 -4.05 -3.66
C SER A 44 13.18 -5.27 -4.16
N LYS A 45 13.52 -6.45 -3.67
CA LYS A 45 12.81 -7.71 -3.98
C LYS A 45 11.31 -7.63 -3.65
N PHE A 46 10.93 -6.80 -2.70
CA PHE A 46 9.53 -6.51 -2.39
C PHE A 46 8.71 -6.14 -3.63
N TYR A 47 9.16 -5.16 -4.40
CA TYR A 47 8.43 -4.73 -5.60
C TYR A 47 8.35 -5.80 -6.68
N PHE A 48 9.36 -6.66 -6.79
CA PHE A 48 9.30 -7.82 -7.68
C PHE A 48 8.18 -8.78 -7.25
N HIS A 49 8.08 -9.09 -5.97
CA HIS A 49 7.01 -9.95 -5.43
C HIS A 49 5.62 -9.33 -5.61
N ILE A 50 5.47 -8.03 -5.34
CA ILE A 50 4.21 -7.31 -5.58
C ILE A 50 3.79 -7.39 -7.05
N LYS A 51 4.70 -7.08 -7.99
CA LYS A 51 4.41 -7.16 -9.42
C LYS A 51 4.03 -8.57 -9.87
N ASN A 52 4.70 -9.60 -9.36
CA ASN A 52 4.37 -11.00 -9.66
C ASN A 52 2.97 -11.39 -9.13
N SER A 53 2.60 -10.88 -7.97
CA SER A 53 1.25 -11.10 -7.42
C SER A 53 0.19 -10.37 -8.24
N LEU A 54 0.42 -9.12 -8.61
CA LEU A 54 -0.47 -8.34 -9.47
C LEU A 54 -0.60 -8.93 -10.88
N LYS A 55 0.48 -9.52 -11.44
CA LYS A 55 0.47 -10.17 -12.75
C LYS A 55 -0.54 -11.32 -12.82
N ARG A 56 -0.77 -12.02 -11.71
CA ARG A 56 -1.69 -13.17 -11.63
C ARG A 56 -3.16 -12.78 -11.51
N LEU A 57 -3.46 -11.52 -11.19
CA LEU A 57 -4.84 -11.02 -11.10
C LEU A 57 -5.41 -10.80 -12.52
N PRO A 58 -6.72 -10.86 -12.71
CA PRO A 58 -7.34 -10.53 -13.99
C PRO A 58 -7.13 -9.05 -14.35
N LYS A 59 -7.44 -8.68 -15.58
CA LYS A 59 -7.52 -7.28 -15.99
C LYS A 59 -8.78 -6.64 -15.39
N TYR A 60 -8.67 -5.39 -14.94
CA TYR A 60 -9.75 -4.58 -14.41
C TYR A 60 -9.90 -3.29 -15.22
N ASN A 61 -11.14 -2.80 -15.34
CA ASN A 61 -11.42 -1.53 -16.01
C ASN A 61 -10.97 -0.35 -15.14
N LEU A 62 -11.11 -0.46 -13.83
CA LEU A 62 -10.82 0.62 -12.89
C LEU A 62 -10.03 0.12 -11.70
N VAL A 63 -8.88 0.74 -11.43
CA VAL A 63 -7.94 0.39 -10.35
C VAL A 63 -7.54 1.64 -9.57
N LEU A 64 -7.41 1.50 -8.26
CA LEU A 64 -6.92 2.56 -7.38
C LEU A 64 -5.81 2.03 -6.47
N GLU A 65 -4.70 2.77 -6.39
CA GLU A 65 -3.67 2.59 -5.38
C GLU A 65 -3.72 3.71 -4.34
N HIS A 66 -3.92 3.34 -3.08
CA HIS A 66 -3.80 4.22 -1.93
C HIS A 66 -2.35 4.27 -1.44
N GLY A 67 -1.83 5.47 -1.13
CA GLY A 67 -0.44 5.65 -0.71
C GLY A 67 0.54 5.30 -1.83
N CYS A 68 0.26 5.75 -3.04
CA CYS A 68 1.03 5.38 -4.23
C CYS A 68 2.47 5.91 -4.25
N SER A 69 2.84 6.81 -3.33
CA SER A 69 4.15 7.45 -3.26
C SER A 69 4.59 7.98 -4.64
N ILE A 70 5.77 7.61 -5.13
CA ILE A 70 6.32 8.01 -6.45
C ILE A 70 5.66 7.27 -7.64
N GLY A 71 4.57 6.54 -7.43
CA GLY A 71 3.79 5.89 -8.46
C GLY A 71 4.42 4.65 -9.09
N TYR A 72 5.42 4.03 -8.45
CA TYR A 72 6.15 2.91 -9.07
C TYR A 72 5.27 1.69 -9.35
N VAL A 73 4.38 1.34 -8.42
CA VAL A 73 3.43 0.23 -8.59
C VAL A 73 2.24 0.68 -9.43
N THR A 74 1.75 1.90 -9.24
CA THR A 74 0.66 2.47 -10.05
C THR A 74 0.98 2.48 -11.55
N LYS A 75 2.21 2.88 -11.92
CA LYS A 75 2.69 2.83 -13.32
C LYS A 75 2.71 1.40 -13.86
N TYR A 76 3.10 0.43 -13.05
CA TYR A 76 3.02 -0.98 -13.44
C TYR A 76 1.55 -1.43 -13.62
N LEU A 77 0.63 -1.03 -12.76
CA LEU A 77 -0.80 -1.34 -12.90
C LEU A 77 -1.35 -0.78 -14.22
N ALA A 78 -0.95 0.42 -14.63
CA ALA A 78 -1.36 1.04 -15.88
C ALA A 78 -0.93 0.26 -17.15
N THR A 79 0.09 -0.59 -17.06
CA THR A 79 0.47 -1.47 -18.19
C THR A 79 -0.51 -2.61 -18.43
N LYS A 80 -1.42 -2.88 -17.49
CA LYS A 80 -2.30 -4.05 -17.50
C LYS A 80 -3.78 -3.71 -17.46
N HIS A 81 -4.15 -2.58 -16.87
CA HIS A 81 -5.53 -2.20 -16.56
C HIS A 81 -5.97 -1.01 -17.42
N ASP A 82 -7.29 -0.79 -17.57
CA ASP A 82 -7.80 0.21 -18.50
C ASP A 82 -7.65 1.64 -17.96
N ILE A 83 -8.03 1.89 -16.70
CA ILE A 83 -7.91 3.18 -16.03
C ILE A 83 -7.34 2.94 -14.64
N VAL A 84 -6.28 3.66 -14.30
CA VAL A 84 -5.58 3.51 -13.03
C VAL A 84 -5.40 4.87 -12.36
N PHE A 85 -5.72 4.93 -11.08
CA PHE A 85 -5.48 6.09 -10.24
C PHE A 85 -4.51 5.76 -9.12
N GLY A 86 -3.66 6.73 -8.77
CA GLY A 86 -2.85 6.70 -7.57
C GLY A 86 -3.13 7.91 -6.70
N ILE A 87 -3.25 7.72 -5.39
CA ILE A 87 -3.34 8.82 -4.43
C ILE A 87 -2.27 8.71 -3.37
N ASP A 88 -1.73 9.85 -2.98
CA ASP A 88 -0.82 9.99 -1.85
C ASP A 88 -1.00 11.39 -1.23
N GLN A 89 -0.82 11.51 0.09
CA GLN A 89 -0.92 12.80 0.75
C GLN A 89 0.30 13.71 0.51
N SER A 90 1.44 13.14 0.11
CA SER A 90 2.67 13.88 -0.18
C SER A 90 2.61 14.53 -1.55
N PHE A 91 2.59 15.86 -1.56
CA PHE A 91 2.68 16.65 -2.78
C PHE A 91 3.95 16.31 -3.60
N PHE A 92 5.10 16.17 -2.93
CA PHE A 92 6.36 15.88 -3.61
C PHE A 92 6.39 14.48 -4.22
N ALA A 93 5.77 13.49 -3.58
CA ALA A 93 5.63 12.15 -4.12
C ALA A 93 4.76 12.15 -5.38
N ILE A 94 3.64 12.85 -5.36
CA ILE A 94 2.74 12.98 -6.52
C ILE A 94 3.41 13.75 -7.67
N MET A 95 4.16 14.82 -7.39
CA MET A 95 4.93 15.52 -8.44
C MET A 95 5.94 14.59 -9.12
N GLU A 96 6.60 13.72 -8.36
CA GLU A 96 7.48 12.70 -8.92
C GLU A 96 6.69 11.62 -9.68
N ALA A 97 5.57 11.17 -9.15
CA ALA A 97 4.73 10.17 -9.77
C ALA A 97 4.20 10.62 -11.15
N LYS A 98 3.83 11.90 -11.29
CA LYS A 98 3.31 12.48 -12.55
C LYS A 98 4.36 12.59 -13.67
N GLN A 99 5.63 12.38 -13.38
CA GLN A 99 6.64 12.34 -14.44
C GLN A 99 6.44 11.09 -15.33
N ASN A 100 6.37 11.30 -16.65
CA ASN A 100 6.20 10.24 -17.66
C ASN A 100 4.90 9.43 -17.48
N ASN A 101 3.77 10.10 -17.34
CA ASN A 101 2.45 9.46 -17.25
C ASN A 101 1.99 8.86 -18.58
N SER A 102 1.30 7.72 -18.53
CA SER A 102 0.51 7.16 -19.62
C SER A 102 -0.90 7.76 -19.65
N LYS A 103 -1.59 7.67 -20.81
CA LYS A 103 -2.93 8.26 -21.00
C LYS A 103 -4.01 7.68 -20.08
N ASN A 104 -3.81 6.46 -19.60
CA ASN A 104 -4.76 5.73 -18.76
C ASN A 104 -4.42 5.79 -17.27
N LEU A 105 -3.52 6.71 -16.86
CA LEU A 105 -3.02 6.83 -15.52
C LEU A 105 -3.09 8.27 -15.03
N ASP A 106 -3.63 8.49 -13.84
CA ASP A 106 -3.53 9.78 -13.17
C ASP A 106 -3.23 9.66 -11.67
N PHE A 107 -2.70 10.74 -11.10
CA PHE A 107 -2.27 10.82 -9.71
C PHE A 107 -2.86 12.06 -9.04
N PHE A 108 -3.28 11.92 -7.78
CA PHE A 108 -3.87 13.01 -7.01
C PHE A 108 -3.23 13.12 -5.63
N VAL A 109 -3.01 14.36 -5.19
CA VAL A 109 -2.69 14.63 -3.80
C VAL A 109 -3.96 14.48 -2.99
N ALA A 110 -4.07 13.44 -2.19
CA ALA A 110 -5.25 13.16 -1.38
C ALA A 110 -4.93 12.30 -0.16
N ASN A 111 -5.70 12.51 0.91
CA ASN A 111 -5.69 11.61 2.06
C ASN A 111 -6.56 10.39 1.75
N SER A 112 -6.07 9.19 2.07
CA SER A 112 -6.80 7.94 1.84
C SER A 112 -8.14 7.86 2.58
N LEU A 113 -8.28 8.52 3.74
CA LEU A 113 -9.55 8.57 4.48
C LEU A 113 -10.52 9.63 3.95
N ASN A 114 -10.02 10.63 3.20
CA ASN A 114 -10.82 11.70 2.60
C ASN A 114 -10.42 11.91 1.13
N HIS A 115 -10.77 10.96 0.29
CA HIS A 115 -10.37 10.89 -1.11
C HIS A 115 -11.46 11.46 -2.05
N PRO A 116 -11.09 11.87 -3.28
CA PRO A 116 -12.02 12.54 -4.21
C PRO A 116 -12.97 11.58 -4.95
N PHE A 117 -12.88 10.26 -4.75
CA PHE A 117 -13.60 9.27 -5.57
C PHE A 117 -15.03 8.97 -5.09
N GLY A 118 -15.46 9.51 -3.95
CA GLY A 118 -16.81 9.33 -3.42
C GLY A 118 -17.17 7.83 -3.26
N LYS A 119 -18.33 7.44 -3.85
CA LYS A 119 -18.85 6.06 -3.79
C LYS A 119 -18.41 5.19 -4.98
N ASN A 120 -17.49 5.66 -5.81
CA ASN A 120 -17.01 4.88 -6.96
C ASN A 120 -16.38 3.55 -6.52
N LYS A 121 -16.63 2.52 -7.33
CA LYS A 121 -16.11 1.17 -7.09
C LYS A 121 -15.00 0.83 -8.05
N PHE A 122 -13.93 0.24 -7.50
CA PHE A 122 -12.75 -0.20 -8.24
C PHE A 122 -12.68 -1.73 -8.25
N GLY A 123 -12.36 -2.32 -9.40
CA GLY A 123 -12.18 -3.77 -9.51
C GLY A 123 -11.01 -4.26 -8.67
N LEU A 124 -9.96 -3.46 -8.59
CA LEU A 124 -8.78 -3.71 -7.75
C LEU A 124 -8.44 -2.46 -6.94
N ILE A 125 -8.29 -2.65 -5.65
CA ILE A 125 -7.70 -1.68 -4.71
C ILE A 125 -6.35 -2.21 -4.26
N VAL A 126 -5.34 -1.33 -4.26
CA VAL A 126 -3.99 -1.63 -3.74
C VAL A 126 -3.66 -0.66 -2.63
N GLY A 127 -3.12 -1.17 -1.51
CA GLY A 127 -2.60 -0.37 -0.41
C GLY A 127 -1.34 -1.01 0.17
N LEU A 128 -0.20 -0.37 -0.02
CA LEU A 128 1.09 -0.94 0.36
C LEU A 128 1.72 -0.17 1.52
N ASN A 129 1.91 -0.87 2.66
CA ASN A 129 2.63 -0.37 3.84
C ASN A 129 2.03 0.94 4.40
N LEU A 130 0.71 0.95 4.58
CA LEU A 130 -0.07 2.10 5.04
C LEU A 130 -0.63 1.97 6.46
N LEU A 131 -0.82 0.74 6.97
CA LEU A 131 -1.51 0.51 8.25
C LEU A 131 -0.75 1.05 9.46
N GLU A 132 0.53 1.29 9.33
CA GLU A 132 1.36 1.93 10.35
C GLU A 132 1.31 3.46 10.32
N LEU A 133 0.73 4.05 9.26
CA LEU A 133 0.66 5.48 9.02
C LEU A 133 -0.75 6.05 9.15
N ILE A 134 -1.77 5.21 8.96
CA ILE A 134 -3.20 5.55 8.95
C ILE A 134 -3.91 4.59 9.90
N GLU A 135 -4.92 5.05 10.64
CA GLU A 135 -5.71 4.18 11.51
C GLU A 135 -6.23 2.96 10.72
N PRO A 136 -5.79 1.73 11.06
CA PRO A 136 -6.01 0.56 10.21
C PRO A 136 -7.49 0.25 9.95
N LEU A 137 -8.34 0.33 10.96
CA LEU A 137 -9.76 -0.01 10.80
C LEU A 137 -10.49 1.01 9.94
N ASP A 138 -10.14 2.28 10.04
CA ASP A 138 -10.71 3.34 9.21
C ASP A 138 -10.27 3.17 7.76
N LEU A 139 -8.99 2.90 7.52
CA LEU A 139 -8.49 2.60 6.18
C LEU A 139 -9.18 1.37 5.59
N LEU A 140 -9.29 0.27 6.36
CA LEU A 140 -9.98 -0.94 5.90
C LEU A 140 -11.44 -0.67 5.51
N ASN A 141 -12.15 0.19 6.25
CA ASN A 141 -13.52 0.58 5.92
C ASN A 141 -13.57 1.33 4.57
N VAL A 142 -12.62 2.22 4.31
CA VAL A 142 -12.52 2.91 3.02
C VAL A 142 -12.25 1.91 1.89
N LEU A 143 -11.23 1.07 2.01
CA LEU A 143 -10.87 0.08 0.99
C LEU A 143 -12.03 -0.88 0.70
N TYR A 144 -12.70 -1.38 1.75
CA TYR A 144 -13.87 -2.22 1.64
C TYR A 144 -15.01 -1.54 0.85
N ASN A 145 -15.31 -0.29 1.20
CA ASN A 145 -16.39 0.45 0.55
C ASN A 145 -16.10 0.75 -0.91
N GLN A 146 -14.85 0.81 -1.32
CA GLN A 146 -14.42 1.08 -2.70
C GLN A 146 -14.19 -0.18 -3.53
N ALA A 147 -13.79 -1.30 -2.93
CA ALA A 147 -13.46 -2.51 -3.68
C ALA A 147 -14.72 -3.22 -4.17
N SER A 148 -14.81 -3.46 -5.47
CA SER A 148 -15.86 -4.31 -6.06
C SER A 148 -15.44 -5.77 -6.22
N ASP A 149 -14.13 -6.07 -6.30
CA ASP A 149 -13.65 -7.45 -6.48
C ASP A 149 -12.45 -7.78 -5.59
N VAL A 150 -11.30 -7.11 -5.74
CA VAL A 150 -10.05 -7.48 -5.06
C VAL A 150 -9.47 -6.31 -4.28
N ILE A 151 -8.97 -6.62 -3.08
CA ILE A 151 -8.07 -5.78 -2.29
C ILE A 151 -6.71 -6.50 -2.21
N LEU A 152 -5.62 -5.78 -2.50
CA LEU A 152 -4.26 -6.20 -2.24
C LEU A 152 -3.65 -5.25 -1.21
N ILE A 153 -3.27 -5.78 -0.06
CA ILE A 153 -2.66 -5.02 1.04
C ILE A 153 -1.32 -5.64 1.39
N SER A 154 -0.34 -4.81 1.72
CA SER A 154 0.89 -5.25 2.38
C SER A 154 1.22 -4.36 3.56
N ASP A 155 1.84 -4.94 4.59
CA ASP A 155 2.27 -4.16 5.75
C ASP A 155 3.39 -4.86 6.54
N PRO A 156 4.39 -4.14 7.08
CA PRO A 156 5.41 -4.68 7.96
C PRO A 156 4.96 -4.73 9.43
N TYR A 157 3.81 -4.15 9.79
CA TYR A 157 3.31 -4.02 11.16
C TYR A 157 4.30 -3.34 12.12
N ASP A 158 5.11 -2.40 11.60
CA ASP A 158 6.06 -1.62 12.40
C ASP A 158 5.47 -0.26 12.80
N PHE A 159 4.53 -0.27 13.74
CA PHE A 159 3.84 0.93 14.22
C PHE A 159 4.75 1.93 14.96
N GLU A 160 6.02 1.63 15.14
CA GLU A 160 6.99 2.57 15.69
C GLU A 160 7.70 3.39 14.61
N ARG A 161 7.52 3.03 13.33
CA ARG A 161 8.07 3.75 12.19
C ARG A 161 7.34 5.08 11.94
N GLY A 162 6.02 5.07 12.12
CA GLY A 162 5.16 6.23 11.89
C GLY A 162 5.24 7.28 13.00
N THR A 163 4.51 8.36 12.79
CA THR A 163 4.11 9.27 13.87
C THR A 163 3.08 8.54 14.73
N ASN A 164 3.04 8.78 16.04
CA ASN A 164 2.13 8.12 17.00
C ASN A 164 0.63 8.33 16.71
N SER A 165 0.22 8.31 15.44
CA SER A 165 -1.14 8.57 14.97
C SER A 165 -2.06 7.35 15.01
N VAL A 166 -1.48 6.14 15.04
CA VAL A 166 -2.25 4.89 15.06
C VAL A 166 -2.51 4.47 16.50
N LYS A 167 -3.79 4.39 16.85
CA LYS A 167 -4.26 3.98 18.18
C LYS A 167 -4.48 2.47 18.27
N GLN A 168 -5.10 1.88 17.25
CA GLN A 168 -5.40 0.45 17.19
C GLN A 168 -4.42 -0.26 16.27
N LYS A 169 -3.43 -0.90 16.86
CA LYS A 169 -2.45 -1.69 16.12
C LYS A 169 -3.07 -3.01 15.67
N VAL A 170 -2.83 -3.40 14.44
CA VAL A 170 -3.22 -4.70 13.88
C VAL A 170 -1.99 -5.56 13.65
N ASP A 171 -2.19 -6.87 13.65
CA ASP A 171 -1.19 -7.84 13.22
C ASP A 171 -1.69 -8.64 12.01
N SER A 172 -0.89 -9.57 11.53
CA SER A 172 -1.21 -10.35 10.34
C SER A 172 -2.48 -11.20 10.49
N GLN A 173 -2.81 -11.64 11.70
CA GLN A 173 -3.99 -12.48 11.95
C GLN A 173 -5.24 -11.61 12.10
N SER A 174 -5.18 -10.55 12.89
CA SER A 174 -6.29 -9.60 13.07
C SER A 174 -6.67 -8.93 11.76
N LEU A 175 -5.69 -8.55 10.92
CA LEU A 175 -5.96 -7.97 9.61
C LEU A 175 -6.75 -8.94 8.68
N ARG A 176 -6.37 -10.21 8.65
CA ARG A 176 -7.12 -11.23 7.89
C ARG A 176 -8.54 -11.40 8.42
N SER A 177 -8.68 -11.53 9.73
CA SER A 177 -9.99 -11.63 10.39
C SER A 177 -10.88 -10.42 10.07
N GLU A 178 -10.34 -9.21 10.08
CA GLU A 178 -11.09 -8.00 9.74
C GLU A 178 -11.55 -7.97 8.28
N LEU A 179 -10.74 -8.46 7.34
CA LEU A 179 -11.14 -8.60 5.95
C LEU A 179 -12.24 -9.67 5.78
N GLU A 180 -12.12 -10.80 6.47
CA GLU A 180 -13.12 -11.88 6.42
C GLU A 180 -14.45 -11.45 7.03
N LYS A 181 -14.45 -10.75 8.16
CA LYS A 181 -15.66 -10.15 8.77
C LYS A 181 -16.39 -9.21 7.82
N ARG A 182 -15.66 -8.54 6.93
CA ARG A 182 -16.23 -7.65 5.91
C ARG A 182 -16.67 -8.38 4.63
N GLY A 183 -16.61 -9.71 4.62
CA GLY A 183 -17.09 -10.54 3.51
C GLY A 183 -16.07 -10.78 2.38
N PHE A 184 -14.78 -10.57 2.65
CA PHE A 184 -13.71 -10.97 1.74
C PHE A 184 -13.24 -12.39 2.03
N VAL A 185 -12.78 -13.08 1.01
CA VAL A 185 -12.11 -14.38 1.11
C VAL A 185 -10.63 -14.18 0.82
N ILE A 186 -9.79 -14.56 1.76
CA ILE A 186 -8.34 -14.47 1.57
C ILE A 186 -7.89 -15.52 0.55
N VAL A 187 -7.13 -15.08 -0.47
CA VAL A 187 -6.60 -15.96 -1.52
C VAL A 187 -5.60 -16.93 -0.91
N SER A 188 -5.69 -18.20 -1.31
CA SER A 188 -5.02 -19.34 -0.66
C SER A 188 -3.52 -19.15 -0.42
N ASN A 189 -2.80 -18.58 -1.37
CA ASN A 189 -1.36 -18.31 -1.24
C ASN A 189 -0.99 -17.16 -0.29
N THR A 190 -1.97 -16.39 0.20
CA THR A 190 -1.78 -15.30 1.16
C THR A 190 -2.54 -15.52 2.49
N LYS A 191 -3.13 -16.71 2.69
CA LYS A 191 -3.77 -17.08 3.96
C LYS A 191 -2.82 -17.08 5.14
N LYS A 192 -1.54 -17.42 4.88
CA LYS A 192 -0.46 -17.33 5.88
C LYS A 192 0.46 -16.16 5.53
N PRO A 193 1.05 -15.49 6.52
CA PRO A 193 2.00 -14.39 6.29
C PRO A 193 3.16 -14.81 5.40
N GLN A 194 3.46 -14.01 4.38
CA GLN A 194 4.53 -14.27 3.42
C GLN A 194 5.88 -13.69 3.84
N PHE A 195 5.88 -12.61 4.64
CA PHE A 195 7.08 -11.92 5.12
C PHE A 195 8.11 -11.61 4.03
N LEU A 196 7.65 -10.93 2.99
CA LEU A 196 8.48 -10.50 1.86
C LEU A 196 9.57 -9.54 2.31
N PRO A 197 10.81 -9.67 1.82
CA PRO A 197 11.91 -8.77 2.19
C PRO A 197 11.74 -7.43 1.48
N TRP A 198 11.65 -6.36 2.25
CA TRP A 198 11.61 -4.98 1.77
C TRP A 198 12.81 -4.21 2.30
N LYS A 199 13.61 -3.70 1.37
CA LYS A 199 14.78 -2.90 1.66
C LYS A 199 14.53 -1.46 1.26
N LEU A 200 14.73 -0.52 2.19
CA LEU A 200 14.72 0.92 1.92
C LEU A 200 16.14 1.47 2.02
N ASN A 201 16.65 2.01 0.93
CA ASN A 201 17.95 2.66 0.89
C ASN A 201 17.79 4.14 1.33
N VAL A 202 18.04 4.40 2.61
CA VAL A 202 17.86 5.75 3.20
C VAL A 202 19.00 6.69 2.76
N ASN A 203 20.23 6.19 2.79
CA ASN A 203 21.41 6.88 2.29
C ASN A 203 22.56 5.87 2.05
N LEU A 204 23.76 6.36 1.68
CA LEU A 204 24.94 5.52 1.39
C LEU A 204 25.40 4.62 2.56
N ARG A 205 24.98 4.93 3.79
CA ARG A 205 25.41 4.22 5.03
C ARG A 205 24.28 3.52 5.76
N LEU A 206 23.02 3.74 5.36
CA LEU A 206 21.86 3.26 6.10
C LEU A 206 20.81 2.66 5.17
N ASP A 207 20.59 1.37 5.37
CA ASP A 207 19.46 0.64 4.82
C ASP A 207 18.51 0.22 5.96
N LEU A 208 17.21 0.32 5.72
CA LEU A 208 16.19 -0.26 6.57
C LEU A 208 15.68 -1.55 5.93
N HIS A 209 15.62 -2.62 6.72
CA HIS A 209 15.17 -3.93 6.27
C HIS A 209 13.89 -4.32 7.00
N TYR A 210 12.83 -4.56 6.25
CA TYR A 210 11.53 -4.99 6.73
C TYR A 210 11.18 -6.38 6.21
N LYS A 211 10.33 -7.07 6.98
CA LYS A 211 9.59 -8.25 6.55
C LYS A 211 8.15 -7.87 6.42
N VAL A 212 7.65 -7.82 5.19
CA VAL A 212 6.33 -7.30 4.85
C VAL A 212 5.38 -8.46 4.58
N ASP A 213 4.26 -8.50 5.27
CA ASP A 213 3.17 -9.43 4.95
C ASP A 213 2.41 -8.94 3.72
N LEU A 214 1.92 -9.87 2.92
CA LEU A 214 1.10 -9.60 1.74
C LEU A 214 -0.21 -10.36 1.84
N ILE A 215 -1.32 -9.66 1.67
CA ILE A 215 -2.67 -10.22 1.65
C ILE A 215 -3.36 -9.85 0.34
N ILE A 216 -3.95 -10.85 -0.31
CA ILE A 216 -4.87 -10.68 -1.44
C ILE A 216 -6.22 -11.22 -0.98
N ALA A 217 -7.23 -10.37 -1.00
CA ALA A 217 -8.58 -10.68 -0.54
C ALA A 217 -9.60 -10.42 -1.66
N LYS A 218 -10.44 -11.41 -1.95
CA LYS A 218 -11.51 -11.32 -2.95
C LYS A 218 -12.86 -11.10 -2.31
N ASN A 219 -13.67 -10.19 -2.87
CA ASN A 219 -15.02 -9.96 -2.43
C ASN A 219 -15.91 -11.18 -2.75
N ASN A 220 -16.53 -11.75 -1.74
CA ASN A 220 -17.37 -12.94 -1.88
C ASN A 220 -18.77 -12.64 -2.48
N LYS A 221 -19.20 -11.39 -2.50
CA LYS A 221 -20.56 -11.00 -2.96
C LYS A 221 -20.84 -11.33 -4.43
N LYS A 222 -19.83 -11.52 -5.27
CA LYS A 222 -20.02 -11.91 -6.69
C LYS A 222 -20.44 -13.36 -6.91
N ARG A 223 -20.36 -14.25 -5.90
CA ARG A 223 -20.81 -15.65 -6.05
C ARG A 223 -22.34 -15.81 -6.06
N PHE A 224 -23.10 -14.84 -5.57
CA PHE A 224 -24.56 -14.96 -5.42
C PHE A 224 -25.38 -14.39 -6.58
N THR A 225 -24.79 -13.71 -7.56
CA THR A 225 -25.51 -13.14 -8.70
C THR A 225 -25.46 -14.01 -9.97
N GLY A 226 -24.81 -15.16 -9.93
CA GLY A 226 -24.62 -16.07 -11.08
C GLY A 226 -25.49 -17.34 -11.12
N SER A 227 -26.36 -17.60 -10.12
CA SER A 227 -27.07 -18.88 -10.03
C SER A 227 -28.59 -18.83 -10.03
N ASN A 228 -29.24 -17.73 -10.44
CA ASN A 228 -30.70 -17.67 -10.58
C ASN A 228 -31.13 -17.08 -11.90
N LEU A 229 -30.79 -17.75 -13.02
CA LEU A 229 -31.49 -17.55 -14.31
C LEU A 229 -31.45 -18.87 -15.10
N SER A 230 -32.18 -19.86 -14.62
CA SER A 230 -32.72 -20.90 -15.48
C SER A 230 -33.64 -21.80 -14.64
N LYS A 231 -34.90 -21.43 -14.59
CA LYS A 231 -36.08 -22.31 -14.50
C LYS A 231 -37.35 -21.45 -14.47
N THR A 232 -37.82 -21.08 -15.63
CA THR A 232 -39.24 -21.02 -15.83
C THR A 232 -39.53 -21.65 -17.18
N VAL A 233 -39.92 -22.87 -17.09
CA VAL A 233 -40.63 -23.60 -18.15
C VAL A 233 -42.02 -22.97 -18.24
N TYR A 234 -42.36 -22.51 -19.39
CA TYR A 234 -43.60 -22.74 -20.14
C TYR A 234 -43.47 -22.07 -21.48
#